data_573455fa8116bf79657aac76b874dbd6
#
_entry.id   573455fa8116bf79657aac76b874dbd6
#
_cell.length_a   1.000
_cell.length_b   1.000
_cell.length_c   1.000
_cell.angle_alpha   90.00
_cell.angle_beta   90.00
_cell.angle_gamma   90.00
#
_symmetry.space_group_name_H-M   'P 1'
#
loop_
_entity.id
_entity.type
_entity.pdbx_description
1 polymer ?
#
loop_
_entity_poly.entity_id
_entity_poly.type
_entity_poly.pdbx_seq_one_letter_code
_entity_poly.pdbx_strand_id
1 'polypeptide(L)'
;MKRTSHGEERHEDELRPTSEVFKDKSEANEIYFDIESGYYIFVGERGRTHIFTAENLHHTSFRTTQKNRLERQFDGKWERIEREDYPKN
;
A
#
# COMPACT_ATOMS: atom_id res chain seq x y z
N MET A 1 -9.56 -2.86 -13.35
CA MET A 1 -8.58 -2.11 -12.53
C MET A 1 -7.42 -1.65 -13.37
N LYS A 2 -7.03 -0.43 -13.19
CA LYS A 2 -5.87 0.10 -13.90
C LYS A 2 -4.63 0.03 -13.01
N ARG A 3 -3.51 -0.44 -13.57
CA ARG A 3 -2.25 -0.58 -12.86
C ARG A 3 -1.15 0.18 -13.58
N THR A 4 -0.14 0.58 -12.83
CA THR A 4 1.08 1.07 -13.43
C THR A 4 1.80 -0.11 -14.07
N SER A 5 2.70 0.15 -15.01
CA SER A 5 3.45 -0.92 -15.65
C SER A 5 4.27 -1.72 -14.64
N HIS A 6 4.78 -1.06 -13.61
CA HIS A 6 5.50 -1.75 -12.54
C HIS A 6 4.61 -2.76 -11.81
N GLY A 7 3.37 -2.38 -11.55
CA GLY A 7 2.41 -3.28 -10.91
C GLY A 7 2.10 -4.49 -11.77
N GLU A 8 2.00 -4.30 -13.07
CA GLU A 8 1.74 -5.40 -14.01
C GLU A 8 2.89 -6.38 -14.05
N GLU A 9 4.12 -5.91 -14.05
CA GLU A 9 5.30 -6.78 -14.05
C GLU A 9 5.36 -7.68 -12.83
N ARG A 10 4.79 -7.24 -11.73
CA ARG A 10 4.80 -7.99 -10.48
C ARG A 10 3.56 -8.83 -10.26
N HIS A 11 2.65 -8.79 -11.18
CA HIS A 11 1.34 -9.42 -11.06
C HIS A 11 1.42 -10.92 -10.71
N GLU A 12 2.33 -11.64 -11.31
CA GLU A 12 2.46 -13.08 -11.14
C GLU A 12 3.44 -13.49 -10.06
N ASP A 13 4.09 -12.55 -9.41
CA ASP A 13 5.06 -12.83 -8.37
C ASP A 13 4.32 -13.32 -7.12
N GLU A 14 4.60 -14.54 -6.68
CA GLU A 14 3.97 -15.13 -5.50
C GLU A 14 4.25 -14.35 -4.22
N LEU A 15 5.35 -13.63 -4.18
CA LEU A 15 5.71 -12.79 -3.04
C LEU A 15 4.99 -11.44 -3.07
N ARG A 16 4.23 -11.18 -4.14
CA ARG A 16 3.52 -9.93 -4.34
C ARG A 16 2.03 -10.20 -4.51
N PRO A 17 1.31 -10.29 -3.38
CA PRO A 17 -0.07 -10.75 -3.37
C PRO A 17 -1.04 -9.70 -3.92
N THR A 18 -1.20 -9.69 -5.24
CA THR A 18 -2.07 -8.73 -5.92
C THR A 18 -3.53 -9.13 -6.02
N SER A 19 -3.83 -10.41 -5.82
CA SER A 19 -5.21 -10.91 -5.97
C SER A 19 -6.20 -10.31 -4.97
N GLU A 20 -5.75 -9.89 -3.81
CA GLU A 20 -6.59 -9.38 -2.74
C GLU A 20 -6.50 -7.86 -2.58
N VAL A 21 -6.02 -7.15 -3.62
CA VAL A 21 -5.73 -5.72 -3.52
C VAL A 21 -6.92 -4.89 -3.04
N PHE A 22 -8.05 -5.02 -3.70
CA PHE A 22 -9.20 -4.17 -3.36
C PHE A 22 -9.85 -4.57 -2.05
N LYS A 23 -9.84 -5.86 -1.76
CA LYS A 23 -10.35 -6.33 -0.48
C LYS A 23 -9.48 -5.80 0.66
N ASP A 24 -8.17 -5.94 0.53
CA ASP A 24 -7.24 -5.45 1.54
C ASP A 24 -7.34 -3.94 1.71
N LYS A 25 -7.48 -3.21 0.61
CA LYS A 25 -7.64 -1.77 0.65
C LYS A 25 -8.88 -1.35 1.44
N SER A 26 -10.00 -2.01 1.19
CA SER A 26 -11.26 -1.67 1.87
C SER A 26 -11.27 -2.08 3.33
N GLU A 27 -10.51 -3.10 3.71
CA GLU A 27 -10.47 -3.64 5.06
C GLU A 27 -9.21 -3.26 5.84
N ALA A 28 -8.32 -2.47 5.26
CA ALA A 28 -7.04 -2.16 5.87
C ALA A 28 -7.19 -1.49 7.24
N ASN A 29 -6.46 -2.03 8.21
CA ASN A 29 -6.41 -1.46 9.56
C ASN A 29 -5.24 -0.49 9.72
N GLU A 30 -4.29 -0.55 8.81
CA GLU A 30 -3.14 0.34 8.81
C GLU A 30 -3.06 1.00 7.44
N ILE A 31 -3.05 2.32 7.44
CA ILE A 31 -2.92 3.12 6.22
C ILE A 31 -1.81 4.13 6.45
N TYR A 32 -0.93 4.25 5.48
CA TYR A 32 0.20 5.17 5.58
C TYR A 32 0.24 6.08 4.36
N PHE A 33 0.85 7.23 4.56
CA PHE A 33 1.17 8.16 3.49
C PHE A 33 2.69 8.16 3.30
N ASP A 34 3.16 7.90 2.09
CA ASP A 34 4.58 7.95 1.76
C ASP A 34 4.96 9.39 1.46
N ILE A 35 5.73 9.98 2.34
CA ILE A 35 6.07 11.40 2.28
C ILE A 35 6.92 11.72 1.04
N GLU A 36 7.77 10.81 0.63
CA GLU A 36 8.63 11.02 -0.54
C GLU A 36 7.87 10.97 -1.86
N SER A 37 7.06 9.94 -2.04
CA SER A 37 6.38 9.71 -3.32
C SER A 37 5.01 10.35 -3.42
N GLY A 38 4.38 10.63 -2.28
CA GLY A 38 3.00 11.08 -2.24
C GLY A 38 2.00 9.96 -2.45
N TYR A 39 2.43 8.72 -2.32
CA TYR A 39 1.57 7.55 -2.51
C TYR A 39 0.96 7.13 -1.18
N TYR A 40 -0.09 6.31 -1.28
CA TYR A 40 -0.78 5.78 -0.11
C TYR A 40 -0.58 4.29 0.01
N ILE A 41 -0.39 3.82 1.23
CA ILE A 41 -0.06 2.44 1.52
C ILE A 41 -1.16 1.83 2.37
N PHE A 42 -1.72 0.70 1.92
CA PHE A 42 -2.75 -0.03 2.64
C PHE A 42 -2.21 -1.38 3.05
N VAL A 43 -2.28 -1.70 4.33
CA VAL A 43 -1.76 -2.96 4.86
C VAL A 43 -2.93 -3.86 5.25
N GLY A 44 -3.03 -5.00 4.58
CA GLY A 44 -4.03 -6.01 4.87
C GLY A 44 -3.47 -7.10 5.77
N GLU A 45 -4.15 -8.23 5.80
CA GLU A 45 -3.75 -9.37 6.62
C GLU A 45 -2.37 -9.89 6.24
N ARG A 46 -1.65 -10.40 7.22
CA ARG A 46 -0.35 -11.06 7.03
C ARG A 46 0.68 -10.16 6.35
N GLY A 47 0.56 -8.86 6.52
CA GLY A 47 1.53 -7.92 5.97
C GLY A 47 1.40 -7.68 4.48
N ARG A 48 0.30 -8.11 3.85
CA ARG A 48 0.04 -7.77 2.46
C ARG A 48 -0.07 -6.26 2.34
N THR A 49 0.84 -5.66 1.61
CA THR A 49 0.96 -4.21 1.51
C THR A 49 0.74 -3.77 0.08
N HIS A 50 -0.16 -2.82 -0.11
CA HIS A 50 -0.55 -2.35 -1.43
C HIS A 50 -0.34 -0.85 -1.52
N ILE A 51 0.35 -0.41 -2.56
CA ILE A 51 0.63 1.01 -2.77
C ILE A 51 -0.27 1.53 -3.88
N PHE A 52 -0.95 2.64 -3.59
CA PHE A 52 -1.80 3.33 -4.54
C PHE A 52 -1.27 4.74 -4.75
N THR A 53 -1.37 5.22 -5.98
CA THR A 53 -1.00 6.59 -6.30
C THR A 53 -2.03 7.57 -5.74
N ALA A 54 -1.71 8.87 -5.77
CA ALA A 54 -2.65 9.90 -5.32
C ALA A 54 -3.94 9.90 -6.15
N GLU A 55 -3.90 9.38 -7.37
CA GLU A 55 -5.07 9.25 -8.25
C GLU A 55 -5.83 7.94 -8.02
N ASN A 56 -5.48 7.21 -6.96
CA ASN A 56 -6.16 5.96 -6.61
C ASN A 56 -5.90 4.82 -7.60
N LEU A 57 -4.73 4.82 -8.22
CA LEU A 57 -4.31 3.74 -9.10
C LEU A 57 -3.38 2.79 -8.37
N HIS A 58 -3.61 1.49 -8.52
CA HIS A 58 -2.74 0.49 -7.90
C HIS A 58 -1.35 0.55 -8.53
N HIS A 59 -0.34 0.73 -7.71
CA HIS A 59 1.05 0.82 -8.16
C HIS A 59 1.79 -0.50 -8.00
N THR A 60 1.81 -1.05 -6.80
CA THR A 60 2.50 -2.32 -6.54
C THR A 60 1.98 -2.94 -5.24
N SER A 61 2.30 -4.22 -5.06
CA SER A 61 2.00 -4.94 -3.83
C SER A 61 3.20 -5.76 -3.40
N PHE A 62 3.42 -5.86 -2.10
CA PHE A 62 4.49 -6.67 -1.53
C PHE A 62 4.15 -6.97 -0.07
N ARG A 63 4.95 -7.80 0.58
CA ARG A 63 4.74 -8.09 1.99
C ARG A 63 5.68 -7.26 2.85
N THR A 64 5.16 -6.79 3.97
CA THR A 64 5.97 -6.11 4.98
C THR A 64 5.77 -6.78 6.32
N THR A 65 6.73 -6.62 7.21
CA THR A 65 6.58 -7.03 8.60
C THR A 65 6.23 -5.80 9.43
N GLN A 66 5.71 -6.03 10.63
CA GLN A 66 5.44 -4.93 11.54
C GLN A 66 6.72 -4.13 11.82
N LYS A 67 7.83 -4.83 11.95
CA LYS A 67 9.13 -4.19 12.17
C LYS A 67 9.50 -3.25 11.02
N ASN A 68 9.34 -3.70 9.78
CA ASN A 68 9.60 -2.85 8.60
C ASN A 68 8.75 -1.59 8.63
N ARG A 69 7.46 -1.74 8.94
CA ARG A 69 6.54 -0.62 8.96
C ARG A 69 6.89 0.40 10.04
N LEU A 70 7.27 -0.10 11.21
CA LEU A 70 7.69 0.77 12.31
C LEU A 70 8.98 1.52 11.97
N GLU A 71 9.92 0.84 11.34
CA GLU A 71 11.17 1.47 10.93
C GLU A 71 10.92 2.61 9.94
N ARG A 72 10.01 2.41 8.99
CA ARG A 72 9.68 3.44 8.00
C ARG A 72 9.01 4.65 8.63
N GLN A 73 8.16 4.42 9.64
CA GLN A 73 7.58 5.52 10.40
C GLN A 73 8.64 6.28 11.19
N PHE A 74 9.53 5.54 11.83
CA PHE A 74 10.59 6.11 12.65
C PHE A 74 11.55 6.95 11.82
N ASP A 75 11.84 6.50 10.60
CA ASP A 75 12.73 7.20 9.68
C ASP A 75 12.05 8.39 8.99
N GLY A 76 10.77 8.62 9.27
CA GLY A 76 10.04 9.74 8.67
C GLY A 76 9.67 9.52 7.20
N LYS A 77 9.70 8.27 6.73
CA LYS A 77 9.35 7.96 5.35
C LYS A 77 7.86 7.74 5.17
N TRP A 78 7.23 7.13 6.16
CA TRP A 78 5.78 6.86 6.15
C TRP A 78 5.13 7.52 7.34
N GLU A 79 3.98 8.14 7.09
CA GLU A 79 3.16 8.73 8.14
C GLU A 79 1.87 7.92 8.28
N ARG A 80 1.57 7.47 9.49
CA ARG A 80 0.32 6.78 9.76
C ARG A 80 -0.85 7.75 9.62
N ILE A 81 -1.85 7.37 8.81
CA ILE A 81 -3.05 8.18 8.63
C ILE A 81 -4.29 7.35 8.93
N GLU A 82 -5.41 8.04 9.10
CA GLU A 82 -6.70 7.39 9.27
C GLU A 82 -7.39 7.26 7.93
N ARG A 83 -8.37 6.36 7.85
CA ARG A 83 -9.10 6.13 6.59
C ARG A 83 -9.74 7.42 6.05
N GLU A 84 -10.23 8.25 6.95
CA GLU A 84 -10.85 9.52 6.57
C GLU A 84 -9.87 10.55 6.01
N ASP A 85 -8.57 10.33 6.23
CA ASP A 85 -7.53 11.20 5.69
C ASP A 85 -7.14 10.80 4.27
N TYR A 86 -7.62 9.65 3.81
CA TYR A 86 -7.37 9.21 2.45
C TYR A 86 -8.30 9.95 1.50
N PRO A 87 -7.76 10.58 0.44
CA PRO A 87 -8.62 11.31 -0.51
C PRO A 87 -9.56 10.35 -1.23
N LYS A 88 -10.82 10.67 -1.22
CA LYS A 88 -11.85 9.89 -1.91
C LYS A 88 -12.11 10.51 -3.26
N ASN A 89 -12.03 9.70 -4.27
CA ASN A 89 -12.34 10.13 -5.64
C ASN A 89 -13.66 9.54 -6.09
#